data_163b74ae1c87f9bc339e0be25f80d047
#
_entry.id   163b74ae1c87f9bc339e0be25f80d047
#
_cell.length_a   1.000
_cell.length_b   1.000
_cell.length_c   1.000
_cell.angle_alpha   90.00
_cell.angle_beta   90.00
_cell.angle_gamma   90.00
#
_symmetry.space_group_name_H-M   'P 1'
#
loop_
_entity.id
_entity.type
_entity.pdbx_description
1 polymer ?
#
loop_
_entity_poly.entity_id
_entity_poly.type
_entity_poly.pdbx_seq_one_letter_code
_entity_poly.pdbx_strand_id
1 'polypeptide(L)'
;MATTTSPLEERLGVVFEKVSAEETRGRMPVEGNTQIAGILHGGATCALAEGLGSIAAYAYGRERDLLPVGVDINATHHRAAREGWVTGVARPLYLGATTVTYEIVISDEQGRRMTTARLTCQLRPGTI
;
A
#
# COMPACT_ATOMS: atom_id res chain seq x y z
N MET A 1 -11.32 -6.44 12.88
CA MET A 1 -11.50 -5.29 11.98
C MET A 1 -12.62 -5.59 11.02
N ALA A 2 -13.63 -4.74 10.98
CA ALA A 2 -14.82 -4.99 10.16
C ALA A 2 -14.57 -4.76 8.67
N THR A 3 -13.64 -3.89 8.33
CA THR A 3 -13.27 -3.60 6.95
C THR A 3 -11.81 -3.21 6.88
N THR A 4 -11.15 -3.57 5.78
CA THR A 4 -9.77 -3.15 5.52
C THR A 4 -9.70 -1.82 4.79
N THR A 5 -10.80 -1.38 4.18
CA THR A 5 -10.81 -0.18 3.34
C THR A 5 -11.15 1.06 4.16
N SER A 6 -10.28 2.06 4.09
CA SER A 6 -10.50 3.35 4.74
C SER A 6 -11.32 4.28 3.83
N PRO A 7 -11.87 5.40 4.38
CA PRO A 7 -12.56 6.37 3.52
C PRO A 7 -11.72 6.89 2.34
N LEU A 8 -10.42 7.10 2.54
CA LEU A 8 -9.56 7.53 1.43
C LEU A 8 -9.45 6.45 0.36
N GLU A 9 -9.23 5.21 0.79
CA GLU A 9 -9.11 4.09 -0.15
C GLU A 9 -10.40 3.86 -0.91
N GLU A 10 -11.55 4.06 -0.25
CA GLU A 10 -12.84 3.99 -0.96
C GLU A 10 -12.93 5.04 -2.06
N ARG A 11 -12.48 6.27 -1.79
CA ARG A 11 -12.48 7.33 -2.80
C ARG A 11 -11.55 7.02 -3.96
N LEU A 12 -10.43 6.36 -3.68
CA LEU A 12 -9.48 5.96 -4.72
C LEU A 12 -9.94 4.73 -5.49
N GLY A 13 -10.93 4.00 -4.98
CA GLY A 13 -11.43 2.78 -5.60
C GLY A 13 -10.55 1.57 -5.32
N VAL A 14 -9.78 1.59 -4.23
CA VAL A 14 -8.89 0.49 -3.87
C VAL A 14 -9.69 -0.74 -3.45
N VAL A 15 -9.26 -1.90 -3.95
CA VAL A 15 -9.82 -3.19 -3.58
C VAL A 15 -8.68 -4.04 -3.02
N PHE A 16 -8.82 -4.46 -1.75
CA PHE A 16 -7.85 -5.37 -1.15
C PHE A 16 -8.22 -6.81 -1.53
N GLU A 17 -7.24 -7.56 -2.03
CA GLU A 17 -7.44 -8.92 -2.51
C GLU A 17 -6.88 -9.97 -1.55
N LYS A 18 -5.82 -9.61 -0.81
CA LYS A 18 -5.19 -10.48 0.16
C LYS A 18 -4.56 -9.63 1.25
N VAL A 19 -4.75 -10.01 2.50
CA VAL A 19 -4.17 -9.29 3.65
C VAL A 19 -3.48 -10.27 4.57
N SER A 20 -2.16 -10.13 4.71
CA SER A 20 -1.38 -10.85 5.70
C SER A 20 -0.09 -10.07 5.96
N ALA A 21 0.58 -10.39 7.06
CA ALA A 21 1.86 -9.78 7.38
C ALA A 21 2.93 -10.09 6.33
N GLU A 22 2.84 -11.25 5.69
CA GLU A 22 3.84 -11.74 4.73
C GLU A 22 3.57 -11.27 3.31
N GLU A 23 2.30 -11.04 2.96
CA GLU A 23 1.94 -10.55 1.64
C GLU A 23 0.57 -9.91 1.67
N THR A 24 0.50 -8.66 1.29
CA THR A 24 -0.76 -7.94 1.12
C THR A 24 -0.84 -7.47 -0.32
N ARG A 25 -1.98 -7.74 -0.97
CA ARG A 25 -2.21 -7.41 -2.37
C ARG A 25 -3.49 -6.60 -2.51
N GLY A 26 -3.44 -5.61 -3.38
CA GLY A 26 -4.60 -4.81 -3.70
C GLY A 26 -4.44 -4.14 -5.05
N ARG A 27 -5.54 -3.59 -5.55
CA ARG A 27 -5.58 -2.93 -6.85
C ARG A 27 -6.33 -1.63 -6.77
N MET A 28 -6.08 -0.77 -7.74
CA MET A 28 -6.67 0.56 -7.80
C MET A 28 -6.93 0.92 -9.26
N PRO A 29 -8.09 1.52 -9.58
CA PRO A 29 -8.35 1.94 -10.96
C PRO A 29 -7.53 3.19 -11.28
N VAL A 30 -7.14 3.32 -12.54
CA VAL A 30 -6.50 4.54 -13.03
C VAL A 30 -7.57 5.63 -13.19
N GLU A 31 -8.76 5.27 -13.72
CA GLU A 31 -9.84 6.24 -13.90
C GLU A 31 -10.23 6.89 -12.58
N GLY A 32 -10.34 8.20 -12.58
CA GLY A 32 -10.65 8.97 -11.37
C GLY A 32 -9.43 9.32 -10.54
N ASN A 33 -8.27 8.77 -10.85
CA ASN A 33 -7.04 8.95 -10.07
C ASN A 33 -5.88 9.51 -10.90
N THR A 34 -6.21 10.19 -12.01
CA THR A 34 -5.20 10.74 -12.90
C THR A 34 -4.83 12.17 -12.52
N GLN A 35 -3.64 12.58 -12.94
CA GLN A 35 -3.22 13.97 -12.88
C GLN A 35 -3.61 14.67 -14.20
N ILE A 36 -3.26 15.97 -14.35
CA ILE A 36 -3.77 16.79 -15.45
C ILE A 36 -3.31 16.34 -16.85
N ALA A 37 -2.25 15.57 -16.96
CA ALA A 37 -1.79 15.04 -18.26
C ALA A 37 -2.42 13.68 -18.60
N GLY A 38 -3.36 13.20 -17.80
CA GLY A 38 -4.13 11.98 -18.10
C GLY A 38 -3.46 10.69 -17.72
N ILE A 39 -2.38 10.74 -16.95
CA ILE A 39 -1.73 9.52 -16.42
C ILE A 39 -2.03 9.40 -14.93
N LEU A 40 -1.89 8.20 -14.40
CA LEU A 40 -2.11 7.93 -12.98
C LEU A 40 -1.28 8.88 -12.13
N HIS A 41 -1.93 9.53 -11.17
CA HIS A 41 -1.28 10.48 -10.26
C HIS A 41 -0.30 9.74 -9.34
N GLY A 42 0.95 10.22 -9.28
CA GLY A 42 1.96 9.61 -8.41
C GLY A 42 1.56 9.61 -6.94
N GLY A 43 0.83 10.64 -6.50
CA GLY A 43 0.31 10.69 -5.13
C GLY A 43 -0.74 9.61 -4.86
N ALA A 44 -1.58 9.28 -5.86
CA ALA A 44 -2.54 8.19 -5.73
C ALA A 44 -1.81 6.84 -5.61
N THR A 45 -0.75 6.67 -6.40
CA THR A 45 0.09 5.47 -6.33
C THR A 45 0.77 5.34 -4.97
N CYS A 46 1.28 6.45 -4.43
CA CYS A 46 1.84 6.48 -3.08
C CYS A 46 0.80 6.13 -2.02
N ALA A 47 -0.43 6.62 -2.16
CA ALA A 47 -1.51 6.30 -1.22
C ALA A 47 -1.85 4.81 -1.25
N LEU A 48 -1.87 4.20 -2.44
CA LEU A 48 -2.06 2.75 -2.56
C LEU A 48 -0.92 2.01 -1.86
N ALA A 49 0.32 2.42 -2.11
CA ALA A 49 1.49 1.76 -1.51
C ALA A 49 1.43 1.85 0.02
N GLU A 50 1.13 3.03 0.55
CA GLU A 50 1.03 3.21 1.99
C GLU A 50 -0.11 2.39 2.58
N GLY A 51 -1.26 2.36 1.90
CA GLY A 51 -2.40 1.56 2.35
C GLY A 51 -2.07 0.08 2.44
N LEU A 52 -1.40 -0.46 1.42
CA LEU A 52 -1.01 -1.87 1.40
C LEU A 52 0.01 -2.19 2.49
N GLY A 53 1.04 -1.37 2.63
CA GLY A 53 2.05 -1.58 3.65
C GLY A 53 1.51 -1.42 5.06
N SER A 54 0.62 -0.44 5.26
CA SER A 54 0.03 -0.20 6.58
C SER A 54 -0.87 -1.34 7.04
N ILE A 55 -1.69 -1.88 6.14
CA ILE A 55 -2.58 -2.99 6.52
C ILE A 55 -1.78 -4.28 6.74
N ALA A 56 -0.70 -4.47 6.00
CA ALA A 56 0.21 -5.59 6.24
C ALA A 56 0.88 -5.46 7.62
N ALA A 57 1.34 -4.25 7.94
CA ALA A 57 1.95 -3.96 9.25
C ALA A 57 0.93 -4.14 10.37
N TYR A 58 -0.33 -3.76 10.14
CA TYR A 58 -1.40 -3.98 11.10
C TYR A 58 -1.59 -5.48 11.36
N ALA A 59 -1.61 -6.29 10.31
CA ALA A 59 -1.73 -7.75 10.46
C ALA A 59 -0.59 -8.35 11.28
N TYR A 60 0.62 -7.81 11.13
CA TYR A 60 1.77 -8.22 11.93
C TYR A 60 1.61 -7.79 13.39
N GLY A 61 1.24 -6.53 13.60
CA GLY A 61 1.20 -5.95 14.94
C GLY A 61 0.07 -6.48 15.82
N ARG A 62 -1.10 -6.75 15.23
CA ARG A 62 -2.27 -7.14 16.01
C ARG A 62 -2.09 -8.42 16.81
N GLU A 63 -1.26 -9.33 16.33
CA GLU A 63 -0.94 -10.57 17.06
C GLU A 63 -0.02 -10.32 18.24
N ARG A 64 0.51 -9.10 18.36
CA ARG A 64 1.46 -8.67 19.39
C ARG A 64 0.92 -7.53 20.24
N ASP A 65 -0.37 -7.19 20.06
CA ASP A 65 -1.02 -6.04 20.70
C ASP A 65 -0.28 -4.74 20.40
N LEU A 66 0.17 -4.59 19.15
CA LEU A 66 0.88 -3.41 18.67
C LEU A 66 0.12 -2.81 17.50
N LEU A 67 0.12 -1.47 17.44
CA LEU A 67 -0.45 -0.70 16.33
C LEU A 67 0.67 -0.05 15.53
N PRO A 68 0.65 -0.19 14.21
CA PRO A 68 1.63 0.49 13.36
C PRO A 68 1.24 1.96 13.13
N VAL A 69 2.25 2.81 13.08
CA VAL A 69 2.11 4.20 12.68
C VAL A 69 3.17 4.45 11.61
N GLY A 70 2.75 4.88 10.42
CA GLY A 70 3.68 5.14 9.34
C GLY A 70 4.58 6.33 9.68
N VAL A 71 5.89 6.15 9.51
CA VAL A 71 6.86 7.21 9.79
C VAL A 71 7.69 7.59 8.57
N ASP A 72 7.68 6.78 7.52
CA ASP A 72 8.41 7.10 6.30
C ASP A 72 7.83 6.33 5.13
N ILE A 73 7.52 7.05 4.06
CA ILE A 73 7.11 6.47 2.78
C ILE A 73 7.96 7.10 1.68
N ASN A 74 8.51 6.27 0.81
CA ASN A 74 9.15 6.77 -0.39
C ASN A 74 8.74 5.91 -1.57
N ALA A 75 8.69 6.52 -2.74
CA ALA A 75 8.28 5.83 -3.95
C ALA A 75 9.04 6.37 -5.15
N THR A 76 9.47 5.46 -6.02
CA THR A 76 10.05 5.81 -7.30
C THR A 76 9.11 5.29 -8.38
N HIS A 77 8.66 6.19 -9.26
CA HIS A 77 7.76 5.86 -10.36
C HIS A 77 8.58 5.63 -11.62
N HIS A 78 8.50 4.43 -12.18
CA HIS A 78 9.30 4.03 -13.34
C HIS A 78 8.53 4.10 -14.65
N ARG A 79 7.20 3.98 -14.59
CA ARG A 79 6.35 3.86 -15.76
C ARG A 79 4.98 4.47 -15.48
N ALA A 80 4.40 5.12 -16.48
CA ALA A 80 3.07 5.71 -16.37
C ALA A 80 1.99 4.70 -16.74
N ALA A 81 0.79 4.88 -16.16
CA ALA A 81 -0.42 4.16 -16.58
C ALA A 81 -1.47 5.18 -16.98
N ARG A 82 -2.21 4.89 -18.06
CA ARG A 82 -3.22 5.80 -18.61
C ARG A 82 -4.62 5.26 -18.46
N GLU A 83 -4.78 3.97 -18.26
CA GLU A 83 -6.09 3.33 -18.17
C GLU A 83 -5.97 1.99 -17.44
N GLY A 84 -7.10 1.39 -17.14
CA GLY A 84 -7.16 0.08 -16.51
C GLY A 84 -6.92 0.13 -15.02
N TRP A 85 -6.28 -0.91 -14.52
CA TRP A 85 -6.03 -1.10 -13.09
C TRP A 85 -4.54 -1.27 -12.84
N VAL A 86 -4.10 -0.86 -11.66
CA VAL A 86 -2.75 -1.18 -11.19
C VAL A 86 -2.88 -2.06 -9.96
N THR A 87 -1.94 -3.00 -9.81
CA THR A 87 -1.92 -3.95 -8.70
C THR A 87 -0.66 -3.76 -7.89
N GLY A 88 -0.82 -3.64 -6.57
CA GLY A 88 0.30 -3.53 -5.66
C GLY A 88 0.43 -4.76 -4.78
N VAL A 89 1.66 -5.09 -4.44
CA VAL A 89 1.98 -6.18 -3.52
C VAL A 89 2.99 -5.68 -2.50
N ALA A 90 2.62 -5.80 -1.22
CA ALA A 90 3.51 -5.45 -0.11
C ALA A 90 4.11 -6.72 0.48
N ARG A 91 5.43 -6.72 0.63
CA ARG A 91 6.17 -7.82 1.29
C ARG A 91 7.14 -7.25 2.30
N PRO A 92 7.34 -7.92 3.44
CA PRO A 92 8.23 -7.38 4.46
C PRO A 92 9.69 -7.41 4.05
N LEU A 93 10.38 -6.32 4.32
CA LEU A 93 11.85 -6.26 4.28
C LEU A 93 12.41 -6.49 5.67
N TYR A 94 11.70 -6.05 6.71
CA TYR A 94 12.13 -6.19 8.10
C TYR A 94 10.92 -6.19 9.00
N LEU A 95 10.83 -7.20 9.86
CA LEU A 95 9.76 -7.31 10.85
C LEU A 95 10.41 -7.34 12.23
N GLY A 96 10.38 -6.23 12.94
CA GLY A 96 11.06 -6.06 14.22
C GLY A 96 10.11 -5.91 15.39
N ALA A 97 10.69 -5.66 16.55
CA ALA A 97 9.93 -5.47 17.78
C ALA A 97 9.34 -4.07 17.89
N THR A 98 10.00 -3.07 17.30
CA THR A 98 9.57 -1.66 17.39
C THR A 98 9.32 -1.02 16.04
N THR A 99 9.85 -1.60 14.95
CA THR A 99 9.63 -1.09 13.60
C THR A 99 9.46 -2.24 12.62
N VAL A 100 8.71 -1.96 11.55
CA VAL A 100 8.61 -2.85 10.39
C VAL A 100 8.83 -2.03 9.14
N THR A 101 9.42 -2.64 8.12
CA THR A 101 9.60 -2.01 6.82
C THR A 101 9.09 -2.95 5.75
N TYR A 102 8.23 -2.42 4.88
CA TYR A 102 7.66 -3.16 3.76
C TYR A 102 8.13 -2.57 2.44
N GLU A 103 8.37 -3.44 1.47
CA GLU A 103 8.53 -3.04 0.07
C GLU A 103 7.19 -3.24 -0.61
N ILE A 104 6.78 -2.26 -1.40
CA ILE A 104 5.55 -2.36 -2.18
C ILE A 104 5.92 -2.19 -3.66
N VAL A 105 5.57 -3.17 -4.47
CA VAL A 105 5.78 -3.13 -5.91
C VAL A 105 4.41 -3.00 -6.57
N ILE A 106 4.26 -1.97 -7.40
CA ILE A 106 3.01 -1.71 -8.11
C ILE A 106 3.25 -1.93 -9.59
N SER A 107 2.37 -2.70 -10.22
CA SER A 107 2.50 -3.12 -11.62
C SER A 107 1.24 -2.79 -12.40
N ASP A 108 1.38 -2.62 -13.73
CA ASP A 108 0.24 -2.41 -14.63
C ASP A 108 -0.42 -3.75 -15.02
N GLU A 109 -1.44 -3.68 -15.88
CA GLU A 109 -2.18 -4.87 -16.29
C GLU A 109 -1.37 -5.85 -17.13
N GLN A 110 -0.24 -5.41 -17.69
CA GLN A 110 0.67 -6.28 -18.40
C GLN A 110 1.75 -6.87 -17.50
N GLY A 111 1.67 -6.60 -16.18
CA GLY A 111 2.64 -7.09 -15.21
C GLY A 111 3.95 -6.31 -15.19
N ARG A 112 4.00 -5.14 -15.83
CA ARG A 112 5.23 -4.33 -15.85
C ARG A 112 5.29 -3.48 -14.59
N ARG A 113 6.47 -3.45 -13.97
CA ARG A 113 6.66 -2.65 -12.75
C ARG A 113 6.51 -1.17 -13.07
N MET A 114 5.63 -0.52 -12.33
CA MET A 114 5.40 0.91 -12.43
C MET A 114 6.06 1.69 -11.32
N THR A 115 6.02 1.15 -10.10
CA THR A 115 6.47 1.86 -8.90
C THR A 115 7.13 0.89 -7.95
N THR A 116 8.25 1.35 -7.36
CA THR A 116 8.89 0.69 -6.23
C THR A 116 8.77 1.62 -5.04
N ALA A 117 8.19 1.15 -3.95
CA ALA A 117 7.98 1.96 -2.76
C ALA A 117 8.45 1.21 -1.51
N ARG A 118 8.72 1.98 -0.45
CA ARG A 118 9.05 1.45 0.86
C ARG A 118 8.25 2.22 1.90
N LEU A 119 7.69 1.48 2.85
CA LEU A 119 6.99 2.05 3.99
C LEU A 119 7.62 1.51 5.26
N THR A 120 8.00 2.41 6.16
CA THR A 120 8.43 2.05 7.50
C THR A 120 7.38 2.52 8.50
N CYS A 121 6.98 1.62 9.39
CA CYS A 121 6.05 1.92 10.47
C CYS A 121 6.74 1.70 11.80
N GLN A 122 6.41 2.58 12.75
CA GLN A 122 6.73 2.37 14.15
C GLN A 122 5.59 1.58 14.79
N LEU A 123 5.94 0.60 15.62
CA LEU A 123 4.95 -0.21 16.33
C LEU A 123 4.78 0.36 17.74
N ARG A 124 3.53 0.61 18.13
CA ARG A 124 3.19 1.17 19.44
C ARG A 124 2.23 0.25 20.15
N PRO A 125 2.30 0.16 21.49
CA PRO A 125 1.30 -0.63 22.24
C PRO A 125 -0.10 -0.13 21.95
N GLY A 126 -1.04 -1.06 21.73
CA GLY A 126 -2.43 -0.73 21.52
C GLY A 126 -3.12 -1.71 20.59
N THR A 127 -4.45 -1.58 20.54
CA THR A 127 -5.30 -2.36 19.64
C THR A 127 -6.40 -1.45 19.09
N ILE A 128 -6.97 -1.84 17.97
CA ILE A 128 -8.17 -1.19 17.44
C ILE A 128 -9.38 -2.01 17.79
#